data_a213816e6018d22f931c4f76ff5ab388
#
_entry.id   a213816e6018d22f931c4f76ff5ab388
#
_cell.length_a   1.000
_cell.length_b   1.000
_cell.length_c   1.000
_cell.angle_alpha   90.00
_cell.angle_beta   90.00
_cell.angle_gamma   90.00
#
_symmetry.space_group_name_H-M   'P 1'
#
loop_
_entity.id
_entity.type
_entity.pdbx_description
1 polymer ?
#
loop_
_entity_poly.entity_id
_entity_poly.type
_entity_poly.pdbx_seq_one_letter_code
_entity_poly.pdbx_strand_id
1 'polypeptide(L)'
;MIITIITIIITLIIIVLASLYYWCSSPIIEEYKSNVPGPKIVILSGTHGNELAPHYAAVDYFNSHNIKKGSITLIIVNKCGILFNDREQGLINPYNDINRSYEKNRVLNKYIEKYIKDATLVIDLHESIKYDMEGGLGNTITYNKSYLDVESLINKINTTYKGPQWTSYNTTRNYNYGYLPGALIWFCKKKGISYMLIETCKKDSYIRRQKITHTILQYIYYKYLT
;
A
#
# COMPACT_ATOMS: atom_id res chain seq x y z
N MET A 1 -48.91 16.51 -3.07
CA MET A 1 -47.99 16.66 -4.20
C MET A 1 -46.61 17.20 -3.77
N ILE A 2 -46.48 18.36 -3.12
CA ILE A 2 -45.19 18.91 -2.68
C ILE A 2 -44.46 17.98 -1.70
N ILE A 3 -45.13 17.48 -0.67
CA ILE A 3 -44.53 16.56 0.32
C ILE A 3 -43.98 15.30 -0.36
N THR A 4 -44.74 14.73 -1.30
CA THR A 4 -44.31 13.54 -2.04
C THR A 4 -43.03 13.80 -2.88
N ILE A 5 -42.95 14.95 -3.53
CA ILE A 5 -41.76 15.36 -4.30
C ILE A 5 -40.56 15.52 -3.38
N ILE A 6 -40.73 16.20 -2.24
CA ILE A 6 -39.63 16.37 -1.26
C ILE A 6 -39.16 15.02 -0.74
N THR A 7 -40.09 14.09 -0.41
CA THR A 7 -39.72 12.76 0.06
C THR A 7 -38.90 11.99 -1.00
N ILE A 8 -39.31 12.05 -2.27
CA ILE A 8 -38.57 11.39 -3.36
C ILE A 8 -37.16 11.98 -3.48
N ILE A 9 -37.03 13.31 -3.45
CA ILE A 9 -35.71 13.97 -3.54
C ILE A 9 -34.79 13.54 -2.37
N ILE A 10 -35.31 13.57 -1.14
CA ILE A 10 -34.53 13.16 0.04
C ILE A 10 -34.11 11.69 -0.08
N THR A 11 -35.00 10.82 -0.51
CA THR A 11 -34.68 9.39 -0.71
C THR A 11 -33.60 9.19 -1.75
N LEU A 12 -33.65 9.89 -2.87
CA LEU A 12 -32.63 9.84 -3.90
C LEU A 12 -31.28 10.34 -3.38
N ILE A 13 -31.25 11.42 -2.63
CA ILE A 13 -30.02 11.94 -2.00
C ILE A 13 -29.42 10.90 -1.06
N ILE A 14 -30.23 10.26 -0.21
CA ILE A 14 -29.76 9.22 0.72
C ILE A 14 -29.16 8.03 -0.06
N ILE A 15 -29.82 7.59 -1.12
CA ILE A 15 -29.33 6.49 -1.97
C ILE A 15 -27.99 6.85 -2.59
N VAL A 16 -27.84 8.05 -3.15
CA VAL A 16 -26.59 8.53 -3.74
C VAL A 16 -25.47 8.59 -2.69
N LEU A 17 -25.73 9.17 -1.53
CA LEU A 17 -24.75 9.27 -0.45
C LEU A 17 -24.35 7.88 0.08
N ALA A 18 -25.28 6.96 0.25
CA ALA A 18 -25.00 5.59 0.65
C ALA A 18 -24.16 4.84 -0.41
N SER A 19 -24.48 5.03 -1.68
CA SER A 19 -23.73 4.44 -2.80
C SER A 19 -22.31 4.98 -2.86
N LEU A 20 -22.10 6.28 -2.70
CA LEU A 20 -20.80 6.93 -2.63
C LEU A 20 -20.00 6.42 -1.41
N TYR A 21 -20.65 6.33 -0.25
CA TYR A 21 -20.04 5.79 0.95
C TYR A 21 -19.54 4.35 0.72
N TYR A 22 -20.39 3.48 0.19
CA TYR A 22 -20.04 2.09 -0.10
C TYR A 22 -18.90 2.01 -1.12
N TRP A 23 -18.99 2.80 -2.19
CA TRP A 23 -17.94 2.85 -3.20
C TRP A 23 -16.59 3.32 -2.62
N CYS A 24 -16.56 4.39 -1.83
CA CYS A 24 -15.33 4.87 -1.19
C CYS A 24 -14.75 3.88 -0.17
N SER A 25 -15.58 3.13 0.52
CA SER A 25 -15.15 2.19 1.57
C SER A 25 -14.57 0.88 1.05
N SER A 26 -14.74 0.56 -0.24
CA SER A 26 -14.23 -0.67 -0.85
C SER A 26 -12.92 -0.41 -1.60
N PRO A 27 -11.88 -1.25 -1.44
CA PRO A 27 -10.65 -1.13 -2.22
C PRO A 27 -10.88 -1.53 -3.68
N ILE A 28 -9.99 -1.12 -4.60
CA ILE A 28 -9.87 -1.71 -5.93
C ILE A 28 -8.87 -2.87 -5.82
N ILE A 29 -9.17 -3.99 -6.45
CA ILE A 29 -8.33 -5.17 -6.42
C ILE A 29 -8.09 -5.62 -7.85
N GLU A 30 -6.81 -5.65 -8.23
CA GLU A 30 -6.34 -6.09 -9.54
C GLU A 30 -5.47 -7.34 -9.35
N GLU A 31 -5.76 -8.39 -10.10
CA GLU A 31 -5.04 -9.65 -10.01
C GLU A 31 -4.34 -9.96 -11.34
N TYR A 32 -3.04 -10.15 -11.25
CA TYR A 32 -2.15 -10.57 -12.34
C TYR A 32 -1.68 -11.99 -12.05
N LYS A 33 -1.97 -12.95 -12.93
CA LYS A 33 -1.67 -14.37 -12.72
C LYS A 33 -0.97 -14.97 -13.92
N SER A 34 0.00 -15.84 -13.63
CA SER A 34 0.57 -16.76 -14.60
C SER A 34 -0.13 -18.12 -14.53
N ASN A 35 -0.08 -18.87 -15.62
CA ASN A 35 -0.49 -20.27 -15.63
C ASN A 35 0.54 -21.19 -14.93
N VAL A 36 1.74 -20.68 -14.63
CA VAL A 36 2.78 -21.43 -13.93
C VAL A 36 2.63 -21.17 -12.43
N PRO A 37 2.48 -22.23 -11.60
CA PRO A 37 2.43 -22.07 -10.15
C PRO A 37 3.68 -21.39 -9.59
N GLY A 38 3.52 -20.58 -8.55
CA GLY A 38 4.62 -19.84 -7.94
C GLY A 38 4.17 -18.98 -6.76
N PRO A 39 5.03 -18.05 -6.32
CA PRO A 39 4.75 -17.17 -5.18
C PRO A 39 3.50 -16.31 -5.41
N LYS A 40 2.83 -16.01 -4.30
CA LYS A 40 1.71 -15.05 -4.25
C LYS A 40 2.20 -13.77 -3.59
N ILE A 41 2.32 -12.70 -4.35
CA ILE A 41 2.73 -11.39 -3.86
C ILE A 41 1.49 -10.51 -3.74
N VAL A 42 1.32 -9.86 -2.59
CA VAL A 42 0.26 -8.86 -2.40
C VAL A 42 0.90 -7.51 -2.21
N ILE A 43 0.46 -6.54 -2.99
CA ILE A 43 0.95 -5.16 -2.94
C ILE A 43 -0.21 -4.26 -2.58
N LEU A 44 -0.06 -3.50 -1.49
CA LEU A 44 -0.99 -2.46 -1.11
C LEU A 44 -0.41 -1.11 -1.51
N SER A 45 -1.25 -0.27 -2.07
CA SER A 45 -0.90 1.10 -2.45
C SER A 45 -2.02 2.06 -2.14
N GLY A 46 -1.68 3.34 -1.94
CA GLY A 46 -2.67 4.37 -1.64
C GLY A 46 -3.43 4.12 -0.34
N THR A 47 -2.80 3.50 0.66
CA THR A 47 -3.33 3.42 2.04
C THR A 47 -3.61 4.83 2.56
N HIS A 48 -2.69 5.77 2.33
CA HIS A 48 -2.94 7.19 2.41
C HIS A 48 -3.11 7.75 0.99
N GLY A 49 -4.24 8.41 0.74
CA GLY A 49 -4.61 8.82 -0.61
C GLY A 49 -3.73 9.90 -1.23
N ASN A 50 -2.99 10.64 -0.42
CA ASN A 50 -2.04 11.66 -0.88
C ASN A 50 -0.60 11.14 -1.07
N GLU A 51 -0.39 9.82 -1.04
CA GLU A 51 0.90 9.16 -1.25
C GLU A 51 0.95 8.57 -2.67
N LEU A 52 0.99 9.47 -3.67
CA LEU A 52 0.67 9.14 -5.05
C LEU A 52 1.81 8.54 -5.86
N ALA A 53 3.08 8.88 -5.55
CA ALA A 53 4.19 8.45 -6.40
C ALA A 53 4.38 6.92 -6.39
N PRO A 54 4.44 6.21 -5.25
CA PRO A 54 4.53 4.76 -5.23
C PRO A 54 3.25 4.08 -5.73
N HIS A 55 2.08 4.70 -5.54
CA HIS A 55 0.82 4.18 -6.06
C HIS A 55 0.85 4.11 -7.59
N TYR A 56 1.08 5.23 -8.27
CA TYR A 56 1.11 5.24 -9.74
C TYR A 56 2.26 4.40 -10.30
N ALA A 57 3.41 4.37 -9.63
CA ALA A 57 4.50 3.50 -10.03
C ALA A 57 4.09 2.02 -10.02
N ALA A 58 3.31 1.58 -9.03
CA ALA A 58 2.83 0.20 -8.97
C ALA A 58 1.81 -0.11 -10.07
N VAL A 59 0.84 0.78 -10.28
CA VAL A 59 -0.17 0.63 -11.36
C VAL A 59 0.51 0.56 -12.72
N ASP A 60 1.40 1.50 -13.04
CA ASP A 60 2.10 1.54 -14.33
C ASP A 60 2.98 0.31 -14.54
N TYR A 61 3.67 -0.14 -13.47
CA TYR A 61 4.55 -1.29 -13.54
C TYR A 61 3.78 -2.55 -13.92
N PHE A 62 2.70 -2.87 -13.22
CA PHE A 62 1.98 -4.11 -13.45
C PHE A 62 1.11 -4.10 -14.70
N ASN A 63 0.63 -2.95 -15.15
CA ASN A 63 -0.05 -2.82 -16.45
C ASN A 63 0.88 -3.07 -17.64
N SER A 64 2.20 -2.92 -17.44
CA SER A 64 3.20 -3.08 -18.52
C SER A 64 4.00 -4.39 -18.45
N HIS A 65 3.82 -5.24 -17.44
CA HIS A 65 4.63 -6.45 -17.22
C HIS A 65 3.78 -7.71 -17.09
N ASN A 66 4.14 -8.75 -17.87
CA ASN A 66 3.54 -10.07 -17.76
C ASN A 66 4.25 -10.92 -16.71
N ILE A 67 3.50 -11.56 -15.83
CA ILE A 67 4.01 -12.45 -14.79
C ILE A 67 4.31 -13.82 -15.38
N LYS A 68 5.53 -14.35 -15.19
CA LYS A 68 5.95 -15.63 -15.70
C LYS A 68 5.57 -16.80 -14.84
N LYS A 69 5.56 -16.62 -13.50
CA LYS A 69 5.09 -17.62 -12.53
C LYS A 69 4.42 -16.96 -11.32
N GLY A 70 3.52 -17.67 -10.66
CA GLY A 70 2.83 -17.18 -9.47
C GLY A 70 1.77 -16.11 -9.77
N SER A 71 1.58 -15.19 -8.83
CA SER A 71 0.58 -14.13 -8.95
C SER A 71 0.97 -12.86 -8.18
N ILE A 72 0.47 -11.73 -8.66
CA ILE A 72 0.41 -10.48 -7.92
C ILE A 72 -1.04 -10.09 -7.72
N THR A 73 -1.37 -9.62 -6.51
CA THR A 73 -2.60 -8.90 -6.23
C THR A 73 -2.23 -7.48 -5.83
N LEU A 74 -2.60 -6.50 -6.65
CA LEU A 74 -2.49 -5.08 -6.34
C LEU A 74 -3.79 -4.62 -5.69
N ILE A 75 -3.71 -4.09 -4.47
CA ILE A 75 -4.83 -3.59 -3.70
C ILE A 75 -4.69 -2.07 -3.55
N ILE A 76 -5.56 -1.33 -4.22
CA ILE A 76 -5.66 0.12 -4.08
C ILE A 76 -6.60 0.40 -2.91
N VAL A 77 -6.03 0.77 -1.78
CA VAL A 77 -6.75 0.77 -0.49
C VAL A 77 -7.74 1.91 -0.39
N ASN A 78 -7.30 3.14 -0.61
CA ASN A 78 -8.08 4.37 -0.41
C ASN A 78 -8.28 5.12 -1.73
N LYS A 79 -9.11 4.56 -2.61
CA LYS A 79 -9.37 5.16 -3.93
C LYS A 79 -9.96 6.57 -3.87
N CYS A 80 -10.80 6.86 -2.87
CA CYS A 80 -11.36 8.20 -2.71
C CYS A 80 -10.32 9.19 -2.21
N GLY A 81 -9.44 8.79 -1.29
CA GLY A 81 -8.30 9.61 -0.89
C GLY A 81 -7.38 9.91 -2.07
N ILE A 82 -7.12 8.92 -2.94
CA ILE A 82 -6.33 9.13 -4.17
C ILE A 82 -7.02 10.11 -5.10
N LEU A 83 -8.33 9.95 -5.33
CA LEU A 83 -9.10 10.82 -6.22
C LEU A 83 -9.09 12.27 -5.76
N PHE A 84 -9.18 12.51 -4.44
CA PHE A 84 -9.21 13.84 -3.86
C PHE A 84 -7.84 14.34 -3.35
N ASN A 85 -6.78 13.54 -3.54
CA ASN A 85 -5.45 13.81 -2.99
C ASN A 85 -5.47 14.08 -1.48
N ASP A 86 -6.27 13.31 -0.77
CA ASP A 86 -6.46 13.42 0.67
C ASP A 86 -5.80 12.21 1.38
N ARG A 87 -5.13 12.45 2.49
CA ARG A 87 -4.47 11.41 3.28
C ARG A 87 -5.47 10.37 3.78
N GLU A 88 -6.54 10.83 4.34
CA GLU A 88 -7.63 10.03 4.90
C GLU A 88 -8.80 9.95 3.90
N GLN A 89 -9.77 9.14 4.16
CA GLN A 89 -10.98 9.06 3.31
C GLN A 89 -11.92 10.27 3.48
N GLY A 90 -11.44 11.41 3.97
CA GLY A 90 -12.24 12.60 4.23
C GLY A 90 -13.38 12.31 5.23
N LEU A 91 -14.54 12.90 4.99
CA LEU A 91 -15.74 12.78 5.85
C LEU A 91 -16.28 11.35 6.00
N ILE A 92 -15.76 10.39 5.24
CA ILE A 92 -16.33 9.05 5.11
C ILE A 92 -15.60 8.02 5.99
N ASN A 93 -14.40 8.32 6.47
CA ASN A 93 -13.65 7.41 7.35
C ASN A 93 -13.79 7.79 8.82
N PRO A 94 -14.55 7.02 9.64
CA PRO A 94 -14.69 7.30 11.07
C PRO A 94 -13.43 6.98 11.88
N TYR A 95 -12.40 6.42 11.28
CA TYR A 95 -11.20 5.92 11.96
C TYR A 95 -9.95 6.80 11.78
N ASN A 96 -10.07 7.96 11.19
CA ASN A 96 -9.03 8.95 10.91
C ASN A 96 -7.82 8.41 10.12
N ASP A 97 -6.94 7.59 10.67
CA ASP A 97 -5.79 7.01 9.96
C ASP A 97 -5.98 5.51 9.72
N ILE A 98 -6.15 5.11 8.47
CA ILE A 98 -6.31 3.70 8.06
C ILE A 98 -5.10 2.89 8.51
N ASN A 99 -3.90 3.47 8.45
CA ASN A 99 -2.65 2.82 8.86
C ASN A 99 -2.46 2.78 10.40
N ARG A 100 -3.46 3.20 11.18
CA ARG A 100 -3.54 3.05 12.66
C ARG A 100 -4.79 2.31 13.09
N SER A 101 -5.67 2.02 12.17
CA SER A 101 -6.98 1.44 12.46
C SER A 101 -7.28 0.18 11.64
N TYR A 102 -6.27 -0.45 11.02
CA TYR A 102 -6.45 -1.59 10.14
C TYR A 102 -7.30 -2.70 10.77
N GLU A 103 -7.00 -3.13 12.00
CA GLU A 103 -7.76 -4.18 12.69
C GLU A 103 -9.20 -3.76 13.06
N LYS A 104 -9.46 -2.46 13.18
CA LYS A 104 -10.80 -1.91 13.53
C LYS A 104 -11.68 -1.69 12.32
N ASN A 105 -11.08 -1.47 11.15
CA ASN A 105 -11.80 -1.27 9.90
C ASN A 105 -12.25 -2.62 9.31
N ARG A 106 -13.35 -3.16 9.86
CA ARG A 106 -13.86 -4.50 9.48
C ARG A 106 -14.19 -4.63 8.00
N VAL A 107 -14.62 -3.56 7.36
CA VAL A 107 -14.94 -3.57 5.92
C VAL A 107 -13.67 -3.78 5.12
N LEU A 108 -12.66 -2.95 5.35
CA LEU A 108 -11.38 -3.03 4.66
C LEU A 108 -10.66 -4.36 4.95
N ASN A 109 -10.63 -4.80 6.21
CA ASN A 109 -10.04 -6.06 6.63
C ASN A 109 -10.63 -7.25 5.87
N LYS A 110 -11.96 -7.33 5.77
CA LYS A 110 -12.63 -8.42 5.06
C LYS A 110 -12.15 -8.55 3.62
N TYR A 111 -11.89 -7.42 2.94
CA TYR A 111 -11.38 -7.43 1.56
C TYR A 111 -9.90 -7.81 1.48
N ILE A 112 -9.08 -7.30 2.38
CA ILE A 112 -7.62 -7.45 2.32
C ILE A 112 -7.17 -8.79 2.90
N GLU A 113 -7.71 -9.20 4.05
CA GLU A 113 -7.25 -10.38 4.80
C GLU A 113 -7.26 -11.67 3.97
N LYS A 114 -8.28 -11.85 3.12
CA LYS A 114 -8.37 -13.04 2.26
C LYS A 114 -7.22 -13.19 1.28
N TYR A 115 -6.57 -12.08 0.89
CA TYR A 115 -5.42 -12.08 -0.02
C TYR A 115 -4.10 -12.23 0.72
N ILE A 116 -3.97 -11.58 1.88
CA ILE A 116 -2.69 -11.54 2.59
C ILE A 116 -2.41 -12.79 3.42
N LYS A 117 -3.44 -13.52 3.88
CA LYS A 117 -3.27 -14.72 4.75
C LYS A 117 -2.40 -15.81 4.12
N ASP A 118 -2.48 -15.98 2.80
CA ASP A 118 -1.74 -16.99 2.03
C ASP A 118 -0.65 -16.37 1.15
N ALA A 119 -0.30 -15.11 1.39
CA ALA A 119 0.72 -14.42 0.63
C ALA A 119 2.13 -14.91 1.00
N THR A 120 2.96 -15.10 0.00
CA THR A 120 4.41 -15.32 0.18
C THR A 120 5.08 -14.06 0.70
N LEU A 121 4.61 -12.89 0.24
CA LEU A 121 5.09 -11.58 0.66
C LEU A 121 3.98 -10.54 0.52
N VAL A 122 3.82 -9.72 1.54
CA VAL A 122 2.96 -8.53 1.52
C VAL A 122 3.85 -7.29 1.44
N ILE A 123 3.55 -6.39 0.52
CA ILE A 123 4.27 -5.13 0.32
C ILE A 123 3.29 -3.99 0.56
N ASP A 124 3.64 -3.05 1.41
CA ASP A 124 2.85 -1.85 1.69
C ASP A 124 3.62 -0.62 1.23
N LEU A 125 3.06 0.13 0.28
CA LEU A 125 3.72 1.27 -0.37
C LEU A 125 3.25 2.57 0.23
N HIS A 126 4.19 3.34 0.78
CA HIS A 126 3.94 4.60 1.48
C HIS A 126 4.90 5.73 1.08
N GLU A 127 4.57 6.93 1.56
CA GLU A 127 5.43 8.11 1.49
C GLU A 127 5.54 8.80 2.84
N SER A 128 6.77 9.01 3.30
CA SER A 128 7.04 9.81 4.49
C SER A 128 7.15 11.31 4.14
N ILE A 129 6.97 12.17 5.14
CA ILE A 129 7.11 13.63 4.98
C ILE A 129 8.57 14.06 5.11
N LYS A 130 9.37 13.33 5.92
CA LYS A 130 10.76 13.67 6.27
C LYS A 130 11.71 12.49 6.06
N TYR A 131 13.01 12.78 5.98
CA TYR A 131 14.06 11.76 5.91
C TYR A 131 14.46 11.22 7.28
N ASP A 132 14.19 11.95 8.36
CA ASP A 132 14.53 11.57 9.72
C ASP A 132 13.37 10.83 10.40
N MET A 133 13.72 10.08 11.45
CA MET A 133 12.78 9.25 12.19
C MET A 133 11.81 10.06 13.07
N GLU A 134 12.07 11.35 13.31
CA GLU A 134 11.22 12.19 14.16
C GLU A 134 9.91 12.61 13.49
N GLY A 135 9.81 12.49 12.19
CA GLY A 135 8.60 12.87 11.44
C GLY A 135 8.23 11.92 10.30
N GLY A 136 8.83 10.75 10.25
CA GLY A 136 8.59 9.74 9.24
C GLY A 136 9.74 8.76 9.13
N LEU A 137 9.53 7.67 8.37
CA LEU A 137 10.56 6.65 8.19
C LEU A 137 11.61 7.02 7.13
N GLY A 138 11.46 8.18 6.46
CA GLY A 138 12.38 8.61 5.41
C GLY A 138 12.35 7.72 4.18
N ASN A 139 13.50 7.56 3.53
CA ASN A 139 13.68 6.62 2.43
C ASN A 139 14.08 5.26 3.02
N THR A 140 13.11 4.37 3.25
CA THR A 140 13.36 3.14 4.00
C THR A 140 12.62 1.92 3.45
N ILE A 141 13.20 0.75 3.71
CA ILE A 141 12.52 -0.54 3.59
C ILE A 141 12.49 -1.18 4.98
N THR A 142 11.31 -1.28 5.57
CA THR A 142 11.10 -2.01 6.83
C THR A 142 10.51 -3.39 6.52
N TYR A 143 11.12 -4.46 7.02
CA TYR A 143 10.71 -5.83 6.72
C TYR A 143 10.86 -6.76 7.92
N ASN A 144 10.19 -7.92 7.88
CA ASN A 144 10.39 -8.99 8.85
C ASN A 144 11.18 -10.14 8.25
N LYS A 145 10.50 -11.15 7.75
CA LYS A 145 11.11 -12.27 7.04
C LYS A 145 11.10 -11.95 5.55
N SER A 146 12.27 -11.81 4.95
CA SER A 146 12.37 -11.61 3.52
C SER A 146 13.35 -12.62 2.94
N TYR A 147 12.92 -13.27 1.87
CA TYR A 147 13.82 -14.06 1.01
C TYR A 147 14.58 -13.15 0.02
N LEU A 148 14.32 -11.84 0.05
CA LEU A 148 15.06 -10.84 -0.69
C LEU A 148 16.33 -10.48 0.07
N ASP A 149 17.40 -10.30 -0.67
CA ASP A 149 18.57 -9.59 -0.18
C ASP A 149 18.26 -8.08 -0.20
N VAL A 150 17.65 -7.62 0.90
CA VAL A 150 17.24 -6.21 1.03
C VAL A 150 18.44 -5.28 1.04
N GLU A 151 19.57 -5.70 1.59
CA GLU A 151 20.80 -4.91 1.62
C GLU A 151 21.35 -4.68 0.20
N SER A 152 21.38 -5.72 -0.63
CA SER A 152 21.72 -5.57 -2.05
C SER A 152 20.78 -4.63 -2.79
N LEU A 153 19.48 -4.68 -2.49
CA LEU A 153 18.50 -3.76 -3.08
C LEU A 153 18.78 -2.31 -2.64
N ILE A 154 19.02 -2.07 -1.35
CA ILE A 154 19.36 -0.76 -0.81
C ILE A 154 20.64 -0.22 -1.47
N ASN A 155 21.69 -1.03 -1.55
CA ASN A 155 22.95 -0.67 -2.21
C ASN A 155 22.72 -0.30 -3.69
N LYS A 156 21.92 -1.08 -4.42
CA LYS A 156 21.54 -0.77 -5.80
C LYS A 156 20.82 0.57 -5.91
N ILE A 157 19.86 0.86 -5.02
CA ILE A 157 19.16 2.14 -5.03
C ILE A 157 20.14 3.29 -4.77
N ASN A 158 20.96 3.19 -3.72
CA ASN A 158 21.91 4.22 -3.31
C ASN A 158 23.00 4.50 -4.36
N THR A 159 23.41 3.50 -5.12
CA THR A 159 24.38 3.67 -6.22
C THR A 159 23.74 4.21 -7.50
N THR A 160 22.47 3.86 -7.78
CA THR A 160 21.79 4.26 -9.00
C THR A 160 21.23 5.68 -8.90
N TYR A 161 20.71 6.05 -7.75
CA TYR A 161 19.99 7.32 -7.55
C TYR A 161 20.76 8.23 -6.59
N LYS A 162 21.37 9.30 -7.14
CA LYS A 162 21.99 10.34 -6.33
C LYS A 162 20.95 11.03 -5.44
N GLY A 163 21.33 11.36 -4.20
CA GLY A 163 20.49 12.08 -3.24
C GLY A 163 20.46 11.42 -1.88
N PRO A 164 19.44 11.68 -1.06
CA PRO A 164 19.32 11.10 0.27
C PRO A 164 19.37 9.58 0.25
N GLN A 165 20.14 9.02 1.17
CA GLN A 165 20.38 7.59 1.26
C GLN A 165 19.13 6.83 1.69
N TRP A 166 19.02 5.63 1.18
CA TRP A 166 18.04 4.64 1.63
C TRP A 166 18.66 3.75 2.70
N THR A 167 17.81 3.35 3.64
CA THR A 167 18.18 2.43 4.73
C THR A 167 17.19 1.29 4.85
N SER A 168 17.57 0.23 5.55
CA SER A 168 16.67 -0.89 5.83
C SER A 168 16.54 -1.15 7.33
N TYR A 169 15.38 -1.66 7.75
CA TYR A 169 15.10 -2.06 9.13
C TYR A 169 14.49 -3.45 9.17
N ASN A 170 15.24 -4.39 9.75
CA ASN A 170 14.73 -5.73 9.99
C ASN A 170 14.03 -5.80 11.38
N THR A 171 12.72 -5.91 11.37
CA THR A 171 11.90 -5.91 12.59
C THR A 171 11.97 -7.20 13.41
N THR A 172 12.57 -8.27 12.87
CA THR A 172 12.82 -9.48 13.67
C THR A 172 14.01 -9.30 14.61
N ARG A 173 14.95 -8.43 14.25
CA ARG A 173 16.16 -8.15 15.03
C ARG A 173 16.00 -6.94 15.97
N ASN A 174 15.11 -6.01 15.63
CA ASN A 174 14.91 -4.79 16.44
C ASN A 174 13.41 -4.55 16.66
N TYR A 175 12.94 -4.85 17.88
CA TYR A 175 11.53 -4.76 18.26
C TYR A 175 10.96 -3.34 18.20
N ASN A 176 11.81 -2.32 18.38
CA ASN A 176 11.38 -0.93 18.46
C ASN A 176 11.03 -0.33 17.07
N TYR A 177 11.58 -0.89 15.99
CA TYR A 177 11.25 -0.48 14.64
C TYR A 177 10.06 -1.29 14.11
N GLY A 178 9.05 -0.57 13.60
CA GLY A 178 7.81 -1.20 13.11
C GLY A 178 6.77 -1.46 14.20
N TYR A 179 6.94 -0.90 15.39
CA TYR A 179 5.88 -0.85 16.39
C TYR A 179 4.89 0.25 16.03
N LEU A 180 4.01 -0.06 15.07
CA LEU A 180 2.90 0.80 14.66
C LEU A 180 1.59 0.06 14.93
N PRO A 181 1.07 0.09 16.17
CA PRO A 181 -0.19 -0.57 16.49
C PRO A 181 -1.31 -0.11 15.56
N GLY A 182 -2.05 -1.07 15.02
CA GLY A 182 -3.13 -0.80 14.07
C GLY A 182 -2.72 -0.62 12.62
N ALA A 183 -1.42 -0.61 12.28
CA ALA A 183 -0.94 -0.65 10.91
C ALA A 183 -1.02 -2.07 10.31
N LEU A 184 -1.08 -2.16 8.98
CA LEU A 184 -1.07 -3.44 8.27
C LEU A 184 0.17 -4.27 8.60
N ILE A 185 1.36 -3.66 8.64
CA ILE A 185 2.60 -4.36 8.97
C ILE A 185 2.56 -4.97 10.38
N TRP A 186 1.91 -4.30 11.33
CA TRP A 186 1.68 -4.82 12.67
C TRP A 186 0.80 -6.07 12.66
N PHE A 187 -0.28 -6.03 11.87
CA PHE A 187 -1.14 -7.19 11.66
C PHE A 187 -0.37 -8.36 11.03
N CYS A 188 0.38 -8.12 9.97
CA CYS A 188 1.21 -9.13 9.32
C CYS A 188 2.21 -9.76 10.31
N LYS A 189 2.89 -8.93 11.14
CA LYS A 189 3.81 -9.39 12.16
C LYS A 189 3.14 -10.33 13.17
N LYS A 190 1.97 -9.94 13.70
CA LYS A 190 1.18 -10.77 14.64
C LYS A 190 0.77 -12.12 14.04
N LYS A 191 0.50 -12.17 12.74
CA LYS A 191 0.08 -13.37 12.02
C LYS A 191 1.24 -14.17 11.43
N GLY A 192 2.48 -13.74 11.61
CA GLY A 192 3.66 -14.40 11.05
C GLY A 192 3.77 -14.32 9.52
N ILE A 193 3.05 -13.38 8.89
CA ILE A 193 3.06 -13.14 7.44
C ILE A 193 4.32 -12.35 7.09
N SER A 194 5.02 -12.73 6.02
CA SER A 194 6.16 -11.97 5.50
C SER A 194 5.69 -10.64 4.93
N TYR A 195 6.36 -9.54 5.30
CA TYR A 195 6.01 -8.21 4.81
C TYR A 195 7.22 -7.32 4.56
N MET A 196 7.00 -6.33 3.70
CA MET A 196 7.86 -5.18 3.48
C MET A 196 7.02 -3.91 3.47
N LEU A 197 7.40 -2.92 4.27
CA LEU A 197 6.91 -1.55 4.19
C LEU A 197 7.96 -0.73 3.46
N ILE A 198 7.57 -0.06 2.39
CA ILE A 198 8.44 0.77 1.56
C ILE A 198 7.98 2.21 1.71
N GLU A 199 8.87 3.05 2.22
CA GLU A 199 8.63 4.47 2.42
C GLU A 199 9.52 5.30 1.47
N THR A 200 8.92 6.02 0.54
CA THR A 200 9.63 7.06 -0.21
C THR A 200 9.43 8.41 0.46
N CYS A 201 10.39 9.31 0.40
CA CYS A 201 10.27 10.62 1.06
C CYS A 201 9.71 11.70 0.13
N LYS A 202 8.64 12.40 0.54
CA LYS A 202 8.00 13.49 -0.22
C LYS A 202 8.92 14.69 -0.49
N LYS A 203 10.05 14.81 0.22
CA LYS A 203 11.09 15.81 -0.09
C LYS A 203 11.86 15.49 -1.37
N ASP A 204 11.86 14.24 -1.82
CA ASP A 204 12.37 13.88 -3.14
C ASP A 204 11.37 14.30 -4.24
N SER A 205 11.88 14.55 -5.44
CA SER A 205 11.01 14.83 -6.57
C SER A 205 10.07 13.65 -6.85
N TYR A 206 8.86 13.95 -7.33
CA TYR A 206 7.87 12.94 -7.69
C TYR A 206 8.44 11.87 -8.64
N ILE A 207 9.15 12.31 -9.69
CA ILE A 207 9.77 11.41 -10.68
C ILE A 207 10.83 10.51 -10.03
N ARG A 208 11.64 11.04 -9.08
CA ARG A 208 12.64 10.22 -8.39
C ARG A 208 11.97 9.13 -7.55
N ARG A 209 10.93 9.47 -6.80
CA ARG A 209 10.14 8.51 -6.00
C ARG A 209 9.53 7.41 -6.86
N GLN A 210 8.92 7.75 -8.00
CA GLN A 210 8.39 6.77 -8.95
C GLN A 210 9.49 5.84 -9.49
N LYS A 211 10.61 6.39 -9.98
CA LYS A 211 11.73 5.59 -10.51
C LYS A 211 12.30 4.61 -9.48
N ILE A 212 12.44 5.04 -8.23
CA ILE A 212 12.92 4.17 -7.15
C ILE A 212 11.90 3.07 -6.87
N THR A 213 10.61 3.40 -6.78
CA THR A 213 9.56 2.39 -6.60
C THR A 213 9.55 1.37 -7.75
N HIS A 214 9.68 1.80 -9.00
CA HIS A 214 9.84 0.90 -10.14
C HIS A 214 11.05 -0.03 -9.99
N THR A 215 12.19 0.49 -9.54
CA THR A 215 13.40 -0.33 -9.31
C THR A 215 13.17 -1.39 -8.24
N ILE A 216 12.47 -1.05 -7.15
CA ILE A 216 12.12 -1.99 -6.09
C ILE A 216 11.17 -3.07 -6.62
N LEU A 217 10.11 -2.68 -7.33
CA LEU A 217 9.14 -3.61 -7.92
C LEU A 217 9.80 -4.52 -8.96
N GLN A 218 10.71 -3.99 -9.77
CA GLN A 218 11.48 -4.76 -10.73
C GLN A 218 12.38 -5.81 -10.04
N TYR A 219 13.03 -5.44 -8.93
CA TYR A 219 13.84 -6.37 -8.16
C TYR A 219 13.02 -7.50 -7.57
N ILE A 220 11.83 -7.19 -7.03
CA ILE A 220 10.88 -8.16 -6.51
C ILE A 220 10.37 -9.07 -7.64
N TYR A 221 10.02 -8.51 -8.79
CA TYR A 221 9.58 -9.25 -9.95
C TYR A 221 10.62 -10.28 -10.40
N TYR A 222 11.86 -9.89 -10.60
CA TYR A 222 12.93 -10.83 -11.00
C TYR A 222 13.19 -11.89 -9.95
N LYS A 223 13.07 -11.60 -8.68
CA LYS A 223 13.33 -12.55 -7.61
C LYS A 223 12.23 -13.59 -7.44
N TYR A 224 10.98 -13.20 -7.59
CA TYR A 224 9.85 -14.06 -7.26
C TYR A 224 9.05 -14.56 -8.47
N LEU A 225 9.02 -13.82 -9.58
CA LEU A 225 8.00 -13.99 -10.61
C LEU A 225 8.55 -14.31 -12.01
N THR A 226 9.88 -14.46 -12.14
CA THR A 226 10.55 -14.91 -13.37
C THR A 226 10.97 -16.37 -13.31
#